data_ff1aeb7ff95dc4ce63ed3069d792b80f
#
_entry.id   ff1aeb7ff95dc4ce63ed3069d792b80f
#
_cell.length_a   1.000
_cell.length_b   1.000
_cell.length_c   1.000
_cell.angle_alpha   90.00
_cell.angle_beta   90.00
_cell.angle_gamma   90.00
#
_symmetry.space_group_name_H-M   'P 1'
#
loop_
_entity.id
_entity.type
_entity.pdbx_description
1 polymer ?
#
loop_
_entity_poly.entity_id
_entity_poly.type
_entity_poly.pdbx_seq_one_letter_code
_entity_poly.pdbx_strand_id
1 'polypeptide(L)'
;MNSVPILEQGISSLSFLLQQTLVKKQEIIPLSQEIENLNHYFTIQGIRYAGMFDVKYKLENSSLSYEIPRFALQPLAENAIIHGTANANMPITIFIESHFSDNNSLKIVIRDNGCGFNSNETKQTSKKCGSGIGVKNVDQRIKLHYGTSYGLSVESHMGEGTICTLTLPRILYEEEQ
;
A
#
# COMPACT_ATOMS: atom_id res chain seq x y z
N MET A 1 6.58 -19.19 24.73
CA MET A 1 6.98 -18.54 23.45
C MET A 1 7.70 -17.26 23.80
N ASN A 2 8.94 -17.08 23.33
CA ASN A 2 9.73 -15.89 23.64
C ASN A 2 9.12 -14.66 22.94
N SER A 3 8.46 -13.80 23.69
CA SER A 3 7.87 -12.54 23.20
C SER A 3 8.91 -11.46 22.92
N VAL A 4 10.15 -11.62 23.42
CA VAL A 4 11.23 -10.63 23.33
C VAL A 4 11.61 -10.31 21.86
N PRO A 5 11.89 -11.28 20.97
CA PRO A 5 12.28 -10.98 19.59
C PRO A 5 11.20 -10.23 18.80
N ILE A 6 9.93 -10.53 19.03
CA ILE A 6 8.79 -9.87 18.35
C ILE A 6 8.70 -8.40 18.78
N LEU A 7 8.89 -8.12 20.07
CA LEU A 7 8.87 -6.74 20.60
C LEU A 7 10.07 -5.93 20.10
N GLU A 8 11.28 -6.53 20.07
CA GLU A 8 12.46 -5.87 19.52
C GLU A 8 12.29 -5.51 18.06
N GLN A 9 11.76 -6.42 17.25
CA GLN A 9 11.48 -6.19 15.83
C GLN A 9 10.42 -5.10 15.65
N GLY A 10 9.38 -5.07 16.48
CA GLY A 10 8.36 -4.03 16.46
C GLY A 10 8.90 -2.66 16.80
N ILE A 11 9.73 -2.54 17.87
CA ILE A 11 10.36 -1.29 18.26
C ILE A 11 11.32 -0.78 17.18
N SER A 12 12.12 -1.66 16.58
CA SER A 12 13.03 -1.32 15.49
C SER A 12 12.25 -0.79 14.28
N SER A 13 11.17 -1.46 13.89
CA SER A 13 10.32 -1.04 12.77
C SER A 13 9.63 0.30 13.04
N LEU A 14 9.15 0.53 14.27
CA LEU A 14 8.57 1.80 14.66
C LEU A 14 9.58 2.93 14.62
N SER A 15 10.78 2.69 15.16
CA SER A 15 11.89 3.66 15.13
C SER A 15 12.27 4.02 13.69
N PHE A 16 12.35 3.03 12.79
CA PHE A 16 12.61 3.25 11.37
C PHE A 16 11.53 4.15 10.74
N LEU A 17 10.26 3.84 10.89
CA LEU A 17 9.17 4.63 10.31
C LEU A 17 9.11 6.05 10.88
N LEU A 18 9.38 6.23 12.17
CA LEU A 18 9.49 7.56 12.79
C LEU A 18 10.65 8.37 12.19
N GLN A 19 11.81 7.75 12.01
CA GLN A 19 12.94 8.40 11.35
C GLN A 19 12.59 8.81 9.93
N GLN A 20 11.92 7.95 9.18
CA GLN A 20 11.46 8.27 7.83
C GLN A 20 10.51 9.48 7.81
N THR A 21 9.69 9.68 8.82
CA THR A 21 8.78 10.85 8.88
C THR A 21 9.50 12.13 9.31
N LEU A 22 10.57 12.03 10.11
CA LEU A 22 11.31 13.17 10.67
C LEU A 22 12.44 13.66 9.75
N VAL A 23 13.11 12.73 9.05
CA VAL A 23 14.35 12.96 8.30
C VAL A 23 14.07 13.31 6.86
N LYS A 24 13.33 14.17 6.46
CA LYS A 24 13.28 14.78 5.14
C LYS A 24 11.95 14.79 4.39
N LYS A 25 11.80 15.91 3.85
CA LYS A 25 10.86 16.44 2.89
C LYS A 25 10.92 15.82 1.47
N GLN A 26 11.57 14.68 1.25
CA GLN A 26 11.50 14.03 -0.06
C GLN A 26 10.09 13.48 -0.27
N GLU A 27 9.35 14.14 -1.14
CA GLU A 27 7.98 13.73 -1.49
C GLU A 27 7.97 12.55 -2.46
N ILE A 28 9.05 12.36 -3.21
CA ILE A 28 9.28 11.29 -4.18
C ILE A 28 10.45 10.44 -3.73
N ILE A 29 10.29 9.12 -3.81
CA ILE A 29 11.31 8.13 -3.41
C ILE A 29 11.33 6.97 -4.44
N PRO A 30 12.40 6.16 -4.48
CA PRO A 30 12.37 4.95 -5.30
C PRO A 30 11.39 3.92 -4.73
N LEU A 31 10.78 3.11 -5.60
CA LEU A 31 9.84 2.06 -5.20
C LEU A 31 10.48 1.09 -4.18
N SER A 32 11.77 0.80 -4.30
CA SER A 32 12.49 -0.03 -3.32
C SER A 32 12.36 0.49 -1.89
N GLN A 33 12.49 1.79 -1.70
CA GLN A 33 12.36 2.42 -0.37
C GLN A 33 10.91 2.41 0.13
N GLU A 34 9.93 2.59 -0.76
CA GLU A 34 8.52 2.50 -0.40
C GLU A 34 8.14 1.07 0.02
N ILE A 35 8.69 0.04 -0.64
CA ILE A 35 8.54 -1.36 -0.25
C ILE A 35 9.19 -1.64 1.11
N GLU A 36 10.35 -1.06 1.40
CA GLU A 36 11.01 -1.16 2.70
C GLU A 36 10.14 -0.53 3.81
N ASN A 37 9.64 0.68 3.59
CA ASN A 37 8.70 1.34 4.50
C ASN A 37 7.47 0.46 4.77
N LEU A 38 6.94 -0.15 3.72
CA LEU A 38 5.77 -1.00 3.79
C LEU A 38 6.05 -2.30 4.57
N ASN A 39 7.23 -2.89 4.43
CA ASN A 39 7.65 -4.06 5.22
C ASN A 39 7.70 -3.75 6.72
N HIS A 40 8.25 -2.60 7.10
CA HIS A 40 8.24 -2.16 8.50
C HIS A 40 6.82 -1.91 9.01
N TYR A 41 5.95 -1.34 8.19
CA TYR A 41 4.54 -1.18 8.51
C TYR A 41 3.86 -2.55 8.74
N PHE A 42 4.03 -3.52 7.84
CA PHE A 42 3.49 -4.87 8.02
C PHE A 42 4.02 -5.59 9.26
N THR A 43 5.28 -5.39 9.61
CA THR A 43 5.87 -5.94 10.84
C THR A 43 5.11 -5.44 12.08
N ILE A 44 4.82 -4.15 12.15
CA ILE A 44 4.05 -3.56 13.26
C ILE A 44 2.60 -4.08 13.26
N GLN A 45 1.96 -4.11 12.09
CA GLN A 45 0.58 -4.60 11.98
C GLN A 45 0.48 -6.10 12.28
N GLY A 46 1.51 -6.89 11.96
CA GLY A 46 1.60 -8.30 12.29
C GLY A 46 1.55 -8.59 13.79
N ILE A 47 2.03 -7.66 14.62
CA ILE A 47 1.90 -7.74 16.09
C ILE A 47 0.42 -7.54 16.53
N ARG A 48 -0.24 -6.57 15.91
CA ARG A 48 -1.64 -6.21 16.23
C ARG A 48 -2.65 -7.23 15.69
N TYR A 49 -2.42 -7.70 14.48
CA TYR A 49 -3.30 -8.61 13.74
C TYR A 49 -2.68 -10.00 13.60
N ALA A 50 -2.09 -10.50 14.67
CA ALA A 50 -1.30 -11.74 14.69
C ALA A 50 -2.01 -12.90 13.99
N GLY A 51 -1.42 -13.39 12.89
CA GLY A 51 -1.94 -14.51 12.12
C GLY A 51 -3.18 -14.22 11.26
N MET A 52 -3.65 -12.95 11.21
CA MET A 52 -4.85 -12.60 10.43
C MET A 52 -4.56 -12.20 8.98
N PHE A 53 -3.30 -11.97 8.62
CA PHE A 53 -2.91 -11.71 7.24
C PHE A 53 -1.52 -12.26 6.92
N ASP A 54 -1.28 -12.51 5.65
CA ASP A 54 0.01 -12.84 5.03
C ASP A 54 0.27 -11.90 3.86
N VAL A 55 1.54 -11.64 3.55
CA VAL A 55 1.93 -10.73 2.45
C VAL A 55 2.80 -11.47 1.44
N LYS A 56 2.45 -11.36 0.16
CA LYS A 56 3.19 -11.94 -0.95
C LYS A 56 3.58 -10.89 -1.96
N TYR A 57 4.84 -10.92 -2.38
CA TYR A 57 5.41 -10.00 -3.35
C TYR A 57 5.67 -10.67 -4.69
N LYS A 58 5.33 -9.96 -5.78
CA LYS A 58 5.73 -10.28 -7.14
C LYS A 58 6.17 -8.99 -7.82
N LEU A 59 7.37 -8.55 -7.50
CA LEU A 59 7.91 -7.28 -7.99
C LEU A 59 8.84 -7.53 -9.17
N GLU A 60 8.64 -6.75 -10.23
CA GLU A 60 9.61 -6.70 -11.33
C GLU A 60 10.86 -5.94 -10.84
N ASN A 61 12.02 -6.62 -10.82
CA ASN A 61 13.25 -6.07 -10.23
C ASN A 61 13.63 -4.73 -10.83
N SER A 62 13.44 -4.55 -12.14
CA SER A 62 13.73 -3.29 -12.83
C SER A 62 12.82 -2.14 -12.37
N SER A 63 11.63 -2.43 -11.82
CA SER A 63 10.71 -1.40 -11.33
C SER A 63 11.14 -0.74 -10.02
N LEU A 64 12.01 -1.39 -9.25
CA LEU A 64 12.41 -0.95 -7.92
C LEU A 64 13.17 0.39 -7.90
N SER A 65 13.79 0.77 -9.02
CA SER A 65 14.51 2.03 -9.18
C SER A 65 13.63 3.18 -9.70
N TYR A 66 12.35 2.93 -9.96
CA TYR A 66 11.44 3.96 -10.45
C TYR A 66 10.82 4.74 -9.30
N GLU A 67 10.52 6.01 -9.57
CA GLU A 67 9.98 6.91 -8.57
C GLU A 67 8.51 6.66 -8.24
N ILE A 68 8.18 6.88 -6.98
CA ILE A 68 6.81 6.84 -6.46
C ILE A 68 6.64 7.93 -5.39
N PRO A 69 5.45 8.51 -5.25
CA PRO A 69 5.17 9.37 -4.11
C PRO A 69 5.28 8.60 -2.80
N ARG A 70 6.05 9.15 -1.87
CA ARG A 70 6.30 8.57 -0.54
C ARG A 70 5.00 8.28 0.19
N PHE A 71 4.89 7.14 0.87
CA PHE A 71 3.69 6.67 1.57
C PHE A 71 2.45 6.57 0.64
N ALA A 72 2.65 6.24 -0.64
CA ALA A 72 1.53 5.99 -1.56
C ALA A 72 0.94 4.59 -1.37
N LEU A 73 1.76 3.58 -1.02
CA LEU A 73 1.31 2.20 -0.85
C LEU A 73 0.73 1.93 0.54
N GLN A 74 1.24 2.62 1.57
CA GLN A 74 0.82 2.36 2.95
C GLN A 74 -0.70 2.52 3.19
N PRO A 75 -1.40 3.57 2.72
CA PRO A 75 -2.84 3.68 2.91
C PRO A 75 -3.64 2.56 2.22
N LEU A 76 -3.12 2.00 1.13
CA LEU A 76 -3.75 0.89 0.41
C LEU A 76 -3.58 -0.42 1.18
N ALA A 77 -2.39 -0.66 1.71
CA ALA A 77 -2.10 -1.80 2.58
C ALA A 77 -2.89 -1.72 3.88
N GLU A 78 -3.03 -0.53 4.46
CA GLU A 78 -3.86 -0.28 5.64
C GLU A 78 -5.32 -0.68 5.39
N ASN A 79 -5.88 -0.27 4.26
CA ASN A 79 -7.23 -0.64 3.87
C ASN A 79 -7.38 -2.16 3.70
N ALA A 80 -6.41 -2.82 3.04
CA ALA A 80 -6.41 -4.27 2.88
C ALA A 80 -6.43 -5.00 4.23
N ILE A 81 -5.62 -4.56 5.21
CA ILE A 81 -5.62 -5.15 6.55
C ILE A 81 -6.93 -4.87 7.28
N ILE A 82 -7.30 -3.59 7.45
CA ILE A 82 -8.43 -3.20 8.30
C ILE A 82 -9.75 -3.75 7.74
N HIS A 83 -9.96 -3.63 6.44
CA HIS A 83 -11.22 -4.03 5.82
C HIS A 83 -11.22 -5.49 5.39
N GLY A 84 -10.09 -5.99 4.90
CA GLY A 84 -9.96 -7.39 4.53
C GLY A 84 -10.14 -8.33 5.72
N THR A 85 -9.63 -7.97 6.90
CA THR A 85 -9.72 -8.81 8.11
C THR A 85 -11.00 -8.59 8.92
N ALA A 86 -11.73 -7.48 8.72
CA ALA A 86 -12.83 -7.05 9.61
C ALA A 86 -13.95 -8.08 9.79
N ASN A 87 -14.21 -8.92 8.78
CA ASN A 87 -15.22 -9.99 8.81
C ASN A 87 -14.67 -11.32 8.28
N ALA A 88 -13.34 -11.45 8.26
CA ALA A 88 -12.70 -12.66 7.77
C ALA A 88 -12.70 -13.75 8.85
N ASN A 89 -13.29 -14.91 8.53
CA ASN A 89 -13.21 -16.10 9.37
C ASN A 89 -11.86 -16.83 9.23
N MET A 90 -11.02 -16.40 8.28
CA MET A 90 -9.70 -16.97 7.96
C MET A 90 -8.72 -15.84 7.68
N PRO A 91 -7.41 -16.09 7.84
CA PRO A 91 -6.39 -15.14 7.44
C PRO A 91 -6.53 -14.75 5.98
N ILE A 92 -6.33 -13.46 5.67
CA ILE A 92 -6.30 -12.97 4.30
C ILE A 92 -4.88 -13.00 3.73
N THR A 93 -4.77 -12.98 2.42
CA THR A 93 -3.49 -12.78 1.74
C THR A 93 -3.52 -11.45 0.99
N ILE A 94 -2.49 -10.64 1.23
CA ILE A 94 -2.26 -9.37 0.53
C ILE A 94 -1.17 -9.62 -0.51
N PHE A 95 -1.47 -9.40 -1.78
CA PHE A 95 -0.51 -9.51 -2.88
C PHE A 95 -0.07 -8.11 -3.30
N ILE A 96 1.23 -7.92 -3.46
CA ILE A 96 1.83 -6.69 -3.94
C ILE A 96 2.64 -7.02 -5.18
N GLU A 97 2.24 -6.44 -6.29
CA GLU A 97 2.82 -6.74 -7.59
C GLU A 97 3.26 -5.43 -8.26
N SER A 98 4.36 -5.47 -9.01
CA SER A 98 4.75 -4.38 -9.91
C SER A 98 5.12 -4.90 -11.28
N HIS A 99 4.71 -4.19 -12.33
CA HIS A 99 5.03 -4.50 -13.70
C HIS A 99 4.93 -3.26 -14.59
N PHE A 100 5.59 -3.30 -15.73
CA PHE A 100 5.42 -2.27 -16.75
C PHE A 100 4.27 -2.64 -17.70
N SER A 101 3.48 -1.65 -18.07
CA SER A 101 2.44 -1.82 -19.08
C SER A 101 2.94 -1.39 -20.46
N ASP A 102 2.26 -1.85 -21.52
CA ASP A 102 2.55 -1.51 -22.91
C ASP A 102 2.50 0.00 -23.19
N ASN A 103 1.73 0.75 -22.41
CA ASN A 103 1.61 2.21 -22.49
C ASN A 103 2.76 2.97 -21.81
N ASN A 104 3.92 2.34 -21.62
CA ASN A 104 5.10 2.94 -20.97
C ASN A 104 4.81 3.50 -19.57
N SER A 105 3.93 2.86 -18.81
CA SER A 105 3.65 3.20 -17.41
C SER A 105 4.07 2.07 -16.47
N LEU A 106 4.41 2.45 -15.24
CA LEU A 106 4.60 1.53 -14.12
C LEU A 106 3.25 1.30 -13.45
N LYS A 107 2.86 0.04 -13.32
CA LYS A 107 1.69 -0.37 -12.53
C LYS A 107 2.14 -1.05 -11.25
N ILE A 108 1.57 -0.62 -10.13
CA ILE A 108 1.74 -1.24 -8.83
C ILE A 108 0.35 -1.67 -8.36
N VAL A 109 0.20 -2.95 -8.08
CA VAL A 109 -1.08 -3.54 -7.69
C VAL A 109 -0.99 -4.04 -6.26
N ILE A 110 -1.95 -3.62 -5.43
CA ILE A 110 -2.18 -4.21 -4.10
C ILE A 110 -3.55 -4.87 -4.15
N ARG A 111 -3.58 -6.18 -3.93
CA ARG A 111 -4.79 -6.99 -3.95
C ARG A 111 -4.91 -7.77 -2.65
N ASP A 112 -6.08 -7.80 -2.06
CA ASP A 112 -6.43 -8.69 -0.97
C ASP A 112 -7.54 -9.66 -1.36
N ASN A 113 -7.65 -10.77 -0.66
CA ASN A 113 -8.75 -11.73 -0.76
C ASN A 113 -9.71 -11.64 0.44
N GLY A 114 -9.88 -10.45 0.97
CA GLY A 114 -10.76 -10.18 2.10
C GLY A 114 -12.25 -10.13 1.73
N CYS A 115 -13.05 -9.50 2.59
CA CYS A 115 -14.50 -9.45 2.38
C CYS A 115 -14.96 -8.58 1.20
N GLY A 116 -14.12 -7.68 0.69
CA GLY A 116 -14.50 -6.72 -0.34
C GLY A 116 -15.65 -5.79 0.07
N PHE A 117 -16.09 -4.95 -0.85
CA PHE A 117 -17.24 -4.06 -0.66
C PHE A 117 -17.94 -3.79 -2.00
N ASN A 118 -19.19 -3.33 -1.91
CA ASN A 118 -19.94 -2.94 -3.10
C ASN A 118 -19.62 -1.48 -3.46
N SER A 119 -18.87 -1.28 -4.54
CA SER A 119 -18.44 0.04 -5.00
C SER A 119 -19.60 0.99 -5.35
N ASN A 120 -20.78 0.47 -5.67
CA ASN A 120 -21.97 1.26 -5.98
C ASN A 120 -22.64 1.87 -4.72
N GLU A 121 -22.45 1.28 -3.55
CA GLU A 121 -23.06 1.76 -2.29
C GLU A 121 -22.21 2.80 -1.58
N THR A 122 -20.92 2.88 -1.86
CA THR A 122 -20.00 3.84 -1.22
C THR A 122 -20.23 5.29 -1.62
N LYS A 123 -21.01 5.57 -2.68
CA LYS A 123 -21.39 6.93 -3.08
C LYS A 123 -22.43 7.55 -2.14
N GLN A 124 -23.14 6.76 -1.34
CA GLN A 124 -24.23 7.26 -0.47
C GLN A 124 -23.98 7.09 1.05
N THR A 125 -23.05 6.24 1.47
CA THR A 125 -22.80 5.97 2.90
C THR A 125 -21.33 6.11 3.26
N SER A 126 -20.86 7.35 3.36
CA SER A 126 -19.48 7.72 3.71
C SER A 126 -19.04 7.34 5.13
N LYS A 127 -19.70 6.41 5.82
CA LYS A 127 -19.46 6.10 7.24
C LYS A 127 -19.14 4.65 7.59
N LYS A 128 -19.21 3.67 6.68
CA LYS A 128 -19.07 2.24 7.05
C LYS A 128 -17.94 1.46 6.41
N CYS A 129 -17.32 1.96 5.35
CA CYS A 129 -16.10 1.34 4.83
C CYS A 129 -14.98 2.38 5.02
N GLY A 130 -14.04 2.12 5.88
CA GLY A 130 -12.98 2.99 6.41
C GLY A 130 -12.65 4.19 5.54
N SER A 131 -12.40 5.30 6.16
CA SER A 131 -12.33 6.61 5.52
C SER A 131 -11.58 6.56 4.19
N GLY A 132 -12.29 6.51 3.08
CA GLY A 132 -11.71 6.58 1.73
C GLY A 132 -10.90 7.88 1.48
N ILE A 133 -10.58 8.61 2.54
CA ILE A 133 -9.75 9.79 2.59
C ILE A 133 -8.31 9.44 2.21
N GLY A 134 -7.72 8.38 2.78
CA GLY A 134 -6.35 7.98 2.48
C GLY A 134 -6.16 7.59 1.01
N VAL A 135 -7.07 6.78 0.48
CA VAL A 135 -7.07 6.35 -0.93
C VAL A 135 -7.28 7.53 -1.88
N LYS A 136 -8.23 8.43 -1.57
CA LYS A 136 -8.46 9.65 -2.35
C LYS A 136 -7.25 10.59 -2.33
N ASN A 137 -6.61 10.73 -1.18
CA ASN A 137 -5.39 11.55 -1.05
C ASN A 137 -4.24 11.01 -1.90
N VAL A 138 -4.07 9.68 -1.97
CA VAL A 138 -3.08 9.05 -2.86
C VAL A 138 -3.37 9.38 -4.32
N ASP A 139 -4.60 9.18 -4.78
CA ASP A 139 -5.01 9.48 -6.16
C ASP A 139 -4.79 10.95 -6.52
N GLN A 140 -5.25 11.86 -5.65
CA GLN A 140 -5.06 13.30 -5.86
C GLN A 140 -3.58 13.70 -5.93
N ARG A 141 -2.75 13.13 -5.05
CA ARG A 141 -1.33 13.42 -5.01
C ARG A 141 -0.59 12.94 -6.25
N ILE A 142 -0.93 11.73 -6.76
CA ILE A 142 -0.41 11.22 -8.02
C ILE A 142 -0.79 12.14 -9.18
N LYS A 143 -2.07 12.54 -9.27
CA LYS A 143 -2.57 13.42 -10.33
C LYS A 143 -1.95 14.81 -10.29
N LEU A 144 -1.73 15.35 -9.10
CA LEU A 144 -1.08 16.66 -8.93
C LEU A 144 0.39 16.63 -9.38
N HIS A 145 1.08 15.52 -9.12
CA HIS A 145 2.51 15.42 -9.42
C HIS A 145 2.77 15.01 -10.87
N TYR A 146 1.99 14.05 -11.39
CA TYR A 146 2.25 13.42 -12.70
C TYR A 146 1.19 13.73 -13.78
N GLY A 147 0.14 14.46 -13.43
CA GLY A 147 -0.96 14.76 -14.35
C GLY A 147 -2.09 13.73 -14.30
N THR A 148 -3.22 14.10 -14.92
CA THR A 148 -4.49 13.36 -14.82
C THR A 148 -4.53 12.02 -15.55
N SER A 149 -3.52 11.71 -16.36
CA SER A 149 -3.37 10.41 -17.02
C SER A 149 -2.92 9.30 -16.07
N TYR A 150 -2.42 9.67 -14.90
CA TYR A 150 -1.95 8.78 -13.84
C TYR A 150 -2.88 8.85 -12.63
N GLY A 151 -2.77 7.89 -11.74
CA GLY A 151 -3.62 7.86 -10.55
C GLY A 151 -3.87 6.47 -10.02
N LEU A 152 -4.96 6.33 -9.29
CA LEU A 152 -5.36 5.11 -8.60
C LEU A 152 -6.73 4.64 -9.08
N SER A 153 -6.85 3.37 -9.46
CA SER A 153 -8.12 2.68 -9.63
C SER A 153 -8.35 1.68 -8.50
N VAL A 154 -9.60 1.52 -8.09
CA VAL A 154 -10.02 0.57 -7.04
C VAL A 154 -11.19 -0.22 -7.57
N GLU A 155 -11.05 -1.54 -7.56
CA GLU A 155 -12.05 -2.52 -7.91
C GLU A 155 -12.30 -3.41 -6.70
N SER A 156 -13.56 -3.59 -6.30
CA SER A 156 -13.92 -4.42 -5.15
C SER A 156 -15.25 -5.09 -5.37
N HIS A 157 -15.33 -6.36 -5.00
CA HIS A 157 -16.54 -7.17 -5.03
C HIS A 157 -16.72 -7.88 -3.69
N MET A 158 -17.96 -7.90 -3.22
CA MET A 158 -18.31 -8.58 -1.96
C MET A 158 -17.94 -10.07 -2.03
N GLY A 159 -17.13 -10.51 -1.05
CA GLY A 159 -16.65 -11.89 -0.94
C GLY A 159 -15.44 -12.24 -1.81
N GLU A 160 -14.96 -11.33 -2.65
CA GLU A 160 -13.83 -11.57 -3.56
C GLU A 160 -12.57 -10.75 -3.21
N GLY A 161 -12.73 -9.73 -2.35
CA GLY A 161 -11.66 -8.84 -1.92
C GLY A 161 -11.59 -7.53 -2.70
N THR A 162 -10.43 -6.87 -2.64
CA THR A 162 -10.19 -5.57 -3.26
C THR A 162 -8.91 -5.57 -4.06
N ILE A 163 -8.92 -4.87 -5.20
CA ILE A 163 -7.77 -4.62 -6.07
C ILE A 163 -7.58 -3.11 -6.19
N CYS A 164 -6.43 -2.63 -5.75
CA CYS A 164 -5.98 -1.26 -5.91
C CYS A 164 -4.84 -1.23 -6.93
N THR A 165 -4.98 -0.48 -8.02
CA THR A 165 -3.96 -0.34 -9.05
C THR A 165 -3.49 1.10 -9.16
N LEU A 166 -2.24 1.36 -8.79
CA LEU A 166 -1.57 2.63 -9.09
C LEU A 166 -0.99 2.56 -10.50
N THR A 167 -1.24 3.61 -11.27
CA THR A 167 -0.60 3.83 -12.57
C THR A 167 0.27 5.06 -12.47
N LEU A 168 1.57 4.91 -12.70
CA LEU A 168 2.59 5.96 -12.59
C LEU A 168 3.35 6.10 -13.91
N PRO A 169 3.99 7.25 -14.18
CA PRO A 169 4.90 7.38 -15.30
C PRO A 169 6.14 6.50 -15.06
N ARG A 170 6.80 6.14 -16.12
CA ARG A 170 8.02 5.36 -16.09
C ARG A 170 9.22 6.30 -15.96
N ILE A 171 9.42 6.88 -14.76
CA ILE A 171 10.51 7.81 -14.46
C ILE A 171 11.46 7.12 -13.48
N LEU A 172 12.75 7.05 -13.83
CA LEU A 172 13.78 6.57 -12.92
C LEU A 172 13.99 7.59 -11.81
N TYR A 173 14.13 7.08 -10.58
CA TYR A 173 14.47 7.93 -9.45
C TYR A 173 15.91 8.40 -9.55
N GLU A 174 16.11 9.71 -9.47
CA GLU A 174 17.43 10.34 -9.37
C GLU A 174 17.56 11.00 -7.99
N GLU A 175 18.62 10.65 -7.25
CA GLU A 175 18.89 11.27 -5.97
C GLU A 175 19.24 12.76 -6.19
N GLU A 176 18.48 13.66 -5.57
CA GLU A 176 18.84 15.08 -5.56
C GLU A 176 20.17 15.24 -4.78
N GLN A 177 21.17 15.76 -5.47
CA GLN A 177 22.51 16.05 -4.92
C GLN A 177 22.50 17.24 -3.97
#